data_0c939ac08d9b65ca2bc9424162c21276
#
_entry.id   0c939ac08d9b65ca2bc9424162c21276
#
_cell.length_a   1.000
_cell.length_b   1.000
_cell.length_c   1.000
_cell.angle_alpha   90.00
_cell.angle_beta   90.00
_cell.angle_gamma   90.00
#
_symmetry.space_group_name_H-M   'P 1'
#
loop_
_entity.id
_entity.type
_entity.pdbx_description
1 polymer ?
#
loop_
_entity_poly.entity_id
_entity_poly.type
_entity_poly.pdbx_seq_one_letter_code
_entity_poly.pdbx_strand_id
1 'polypeptide(L)'
;LSRLGIFKYAEMQYMPQDTTRRCKTLDLRINTAYDLPLDGELEFNVTTKSNDQTGPGAIFSMTKRNVFGGGESWGVQLKGSYEWQTGNRVDGASSLMNSYEMGLSSTLTLPHLLFPGYLERNLKYPSSTTFRIYTDQMNRAKFFKMLSFGGSATLDFQSSATSHHSVT
;
A
#
# COMPACT_ATOMS: atom_id res chain seq x y z
N LEU A 1 9.00 14.46 -9.71
CA LEU A 1 10.03 13.45 -9.41
C LEU A 1 9.87 12.89 -8.00
N SER A 2 9.69 13.71 -6.96
CA SER A 2 9.55 13.27 -5.57
C SER A 2 8.34 12.35 -5.29
N ARG A 3 7.27 12.41 -6.10
CA ARG A 3 6.07 11.58 -5.96
C ARG A 3 6.15 10.20 -6.60
N LEU A 4 7.15 9.96 -7.43
CA LEU A 4 7.33 8.65 -8.07
C LEU A 4 7.82 7.57 -7.10
N GLY A 5 8.20 7.94 -5.86
CA GLY A 5 8.70 6.99 -4.87
C GLY A 5 10.00 6.29 -5.26
N ILE A 6 10.66 6.75 -6.34
CA ILE A 6 11.91 6.19 -6.85
C ILE A 6 13.11 6.89 -6.21
N PHE A 7 12.93 8.18 -5.90
CA PHE A 7 14.00 9.04 -5.41
C PHE A 7 13.79 9.40 -3.94
N LYS A 8 14.82 9.21 -3.14
CA LYS A 8 14.87 9.65 -1.75
C LYS A 8 14.87 11.18 -1.66
N TYR A 9 15.60 11.84 -2.56
CA TYR A 9 15.55 13.28 -2.73
C TYR A 9 15.83 13.66 -4.20
N ALA A 10 15.33 14.81 -4.59
CA ALA A 10 15.61 15.46 -5.85
C ALA A 10 15.83 16.94 -5.60
N GLU A 11 17.03 17.41 -5.88
CA GLU A 11 17.44 18.82 -5.75
C GLU A 11 17.60 19.44 -7.13
N MET A 12 17.02 20.61 -7.33
CA MET A 12 17.11 21.35 -8.57
C MET A 12 18.01 22.58 -8.37
N GLN A 13 19.06 22.68 -9.15
CA GLN A 13 19.98 23.79 -9.15
C GLN A 13 19.93 24.51 -10.51
N TYR A 14 19.68 25.80 -10.47
CA TYR A 14 19.71 26.65 -11.66
C TYR A 14 21.07 27.33 -11.75
N MET A 15 21.77 27.12 -12.85
CA MET A 15 23.07 27.76 -13.11
C MET A 15 22.97 28.58 -14.36
N PRO A 16 23.48 29.85 -14.35
CA PRO A 16 23.57 30.64 -15.58
C PRO A 16 24.60 29.96 -16.50
N GLN A 17 24.23 29.79 -17.77
CA GLN A 17 25.11 29.21 -18.79
C GLN A 17 26.30 30.11 -19.09
N ASP A 18 26.13 31.43 -18.92
CA ASP A 18 27.17 32.43 -19.05
C ASP A 18 27.06 33.46 -17.92
N THR A 19 28.18 33.87 -17.35
CA THR A 19 28.25 34.86 -16.27
C THR A 19 28.16 36.32 -16.78
N THR A 20 28.01 36.52 -18.08
CA THR A 20 27.84 37.86 -18.67
C THR A 20 26.43 38.40 -18.39
N ARG A 21 26.31 39.73 -18.20
CA ARG A 21 25.04 40.42 -17.89
C ARG A 21 23.91 40.22 -18.93
N ARG A 22 24.15 39.53 -20.03
CA ARG A 22 23.20 39.29 -21.11
C ARG A 22 22.74 37.83 -21.23
N CYS A 23 23.10 36.96 -20.27
CA CYS A 23 22.70 35.56 -20.29
C CYS A 23 21.19 35.44 -20.09
N LYS A 24 20.48 34.90 -21.08
CA LYS A 24 19.04 34.65 -21.05
C LYS A 24 18.73 33.15 -20.86
N THR A 25 19.77 32.32 -20.79
CA THR A 25 19.65 30.88 -20.69
C THR A 25 20.14 30.38 -19.34
N LEU A 26 19.38 29.45 -18.72
CA LEU A 26 19.73 28.83 -17.47
C LEU A 26 19.86 27.32 -17.72
N ASP A 27 20.94 26.74 -17.23
CA ASP A 27 21.09 25.31 -17.15
C ASP A 27 20.42 24.78 -15.88
N LEU A 28 19.62 23.72 -16.00
CA LEU A 28 18.99 23.04 -14.89
C LEU A 28 19.78 21.77 -14.59
N ARG A 29 20.41 21.72 -13.42
CA ARG A 29 21.02 20.50 -12.89
C ARG A 29 20.07 19.87 -11.88
N ILE A 30 19.70 18.61 -12.10
CA ILE A 30 18.88 17.84 -11.19
C ILE A 30 19.77 16.77 -10.55
N ASN A 31 20.02 16.92 -9.25
CA ASN A 31 20.75 15.94 -8.45
C ASN A 31 19.71 15.03 -7.76
N THR A 32 19.79 13.74 -8.00
CA THR A 32 18.87 12.76 -7.41
C THR A 32 19.63 11.66 -6.73
N ALA A 33 19.07 11.12 -5.63
CA ALA A 33 19.51 9.86 -5.05
C ALA A 33 18.35 8.88 -5.09
N TYR A 34 18.63 7.65 -5.51
CA TYR A 34 17.63 6.58 -5.50
C TYR A 34 17.25 6.19 -4.07
N ASP A 35 15.98 5.87 -3.89
CA ASP A 35 15.49 5.22 -2.69
C ASP A 35 15.64 3.71 -2.79
N LEU A 36 15.50 3.01 -1.66
CA LEU A 36 15.55 1.55 -1.64
C LEU A 36 14.39 0.99 -2.50
N PRO A 37 14.68 0.12 -3.46
CA PRO A 37 13.65 -0.40 -4.36
C PRO A 37 12.73 -1.42 -3.67
N LEU A 38 13.18 -2.02 -2.58
CA LEU A 38 12.47 -3.02 -1.82
C LEU A 38 12.37 -2.59 -0.35
N ASP A 39 11.16 -2.61 0.16
CA ASP A 39 10.84 -2.31 1.55
C ASP A 39 10.08 -3.49 2.15
N GLY A 40 10.47 -3.92 3.34
CA GLY A 40 9.87 -5.03 4.06
C GLY A 40 9.58 -4.65 5.50
N GLU A 41 8.40 -4.99 5.98
CA GLU A 41 7.92 -4.72 7.33
C GLU A 41 7.36 -5.99 7.95
N LEU A 42 7.69 -6.22 9.21
CA LEU A 42 7.16 -7.32 10.01
C LEU A 42 6.60 -6.75 11.30
N GLU A 43 5.31 -6.91 11.49
CA GLU A 43 4.58 -6.48 12.68
C GLU A 43 4.11 -7.68 13.48
N PHE A 44 4.29 -7.63 14.80
CA PHE A 44 3.69 -8.57 15.73
C PHE A 44 2.72 -7.85 16.64
N ASN A 45 1.55 -8.44 16.84
CA ASN A 45 0.54 -7.91 17.73
C ASN A 45 -0.05 -9.00 18.62
N VAL A 46 -0.70 -8.58 19.71
CA VAL A 46 -1.51 -9.45 20.56
C VAL A 46 -2.88 -8.82 20.69
N THR A 47 -3.89 -9.60 20.41
CA THR A 47 -5.28 -9.14 20.47
C THR A 47 -5.99 -9.83 21.65
N THR A 48 -6.68 -9.04 22.47
CA THR A 48 -7.59 -9.54 23.51
C THR A 48 -8.99 -9.00 23.21
N LYS A 49 -9.96 -9.90 23.18
CA LYS A 49 -11.37 -9.60 22.89
C LYS A 49 -12.22 -9.72 24.14
N SER A 50 -13.36 -9.00 24.16
CA SER A 50 -14.34 -9.02 25.27
C SER A 50 -15.00 -10.39 25.51
N ASN A 51 -14.84 -11.35 24.60
CA ASN A 51 -15.35 -12.70 24.72
C ASN A 51 -14.30 -13.70 25.25
N ASP A 52 -13.31 -13.21 26.01
CA ASP A 52 -12.22 -13.98 26.59
C ASP A 52 -11.35 -14.74 25.56
N GLN A 53 -11.28 -14.24 24.33
CA GLN A 53 -10.34 -14.73 23.33
C GLN A 53 -9.10 -13.84 23.31
N THR A 54 -7.95 -14.46 23.38
CA THR A 54 -6.65 -13.79 23.29
C THR A 54 -5.74 -14.57 22.35
N GLY A 55 -4.90 -13.87 21.63
CA GLY A 55 -3.91 -14.54 20.82
C GLY A 55 -2.98 -13.61 20.04
N PRO A 56 -1.86 -14.15 19.57
CA PRO A 56 -0.90 -13.43 18.76
C PRO A 56 -1.37 -13.26 17.33
N GLY A 57 -0.94 -12.19 16.69
CA GLY A 57 -1.03 -11.95 15.28
C GLY A 57 0.31 -11.49 14.71
N ALA A 58 0.51 -11.71 13.43
CA ALA A 58 1.64 -11.23 12.69
C ALA A 58 1.20 -10.71 11.33
N ILE A 59 1.81 -9.64 10.87
CA ILE A 59 1.62 -9.06 9.55
C ILE A 59 2.99 -8.92 8.91
N PHE A 60 3.14 -9.50 7.75
CA PHE A 60 4.32 -9.33 6.91
C PHE A 60 3.92 -8.54 5.67
N SER A 61 4.59 -7.43 5.44
CA SER A 61 4.37 -6.56 4.28
C SER A 61 5.67 -6.41 3.50
N MET A 62 5.58 -6.49 2.20
CA MET A 62 6.69 -6.26 1.29
C MET A 62 6.22 -5.37 0.16
N THR A 63 6.96 -4.31 -0.12
CA THR A 63 6.67 -3.37 -1.21
C THR A 63 7.89 -3.20 -2.09
N LYS A 64 7.72 -3.47 -3.37
CA LYS A 64 8.72 -3.20 -4.41
C LYS A 64 8.30 -1.96 -5.18
N ARG A 65 9.20 -0.97 -5.25
CA ARG A 65 9.02 0.27 -5.99
C ARG A 65 9.65 0.16 -7.37
N ASN A 66 9.08 0.87 -8.32
CA ASN A 66 9.54 0.94 -9.71
C ASN A 66 9.65 -0.44 -10.38
N VAL A 67 8.57 -1.21 -10.29
CA VAL A 67 8.55 -2.62 -10.71
C VAL A 67 8.82 -2.78 -12.20
N PHE A 68 8.23 -1.91 -13.03
CA PHE A 68 8.31 -1.96 -14.48
C PHE A 68 9.14 -0.81 -15.08
N GLY A 69 9.67 0.10 -14.23
CA GLY A 69 10.51 1.21 -14.67
C GLY A 69 9.78 2.55 -14.85
N GLY A 70 8.47 2.61 -14.64
CA GLY A 70 7.64 3.80 -14.77
C GLY A 70 7.22 4.43 -13.44
N GLY A 71 7.75 3.95 -12.30
CA GLY A 71 7.39 4.45 -10.97
C GLY A 71 6.26 3.70 -10.30
N GLU A 72 5.89 2.55 -10.83
CA GLU A 72 4.87 1.68 -10.25
C GLU A 72 5.36 1.09 -8.93
N SER A 73 4.43 0.83 -8.02
CA SER A 73 4.71 0.09 -6.79
C SER A 73 3.85 -1.16 -6.69
N TRP A 74 4.47 -2.25 -6.29
CA TRP A 74 3.79 -3.51 -6.03
C TRP A 74 4.02 -3.92 -4.59
N GLY A 75 2.92 -4.03 -3.84
CA GLY A 75 2.89 -4.45 -2.45
C GLY A 75 2.23 -5.81 -2.29
N VAL A 76 2.78 -6.62 -1.40
CA VAL A 76 2.18 -7.88 -0.94
C VAL A 76 2.12 -7.84 0.57
N GLN A 77 0.98 -8.20 1.13
CA GLN A 77 0.79 -8.29 2.57
C GLN A 77 0.20 -9.65 2.93
N LEU A 78 0.85 -10.31 3.87
CA LEU A 78 0.39 -11.53 4.50
C LEU A 78 0.06 -11.24 5.95
N LYS A 79 -1.17 -11.57 6.38
CA LYS A 79 -1.57 -11.47 7.78
C LYS A 79 -1.93 -12.85 8.31
N GLY A 80 -1.64 -13.09 9.58
CA GLY A 80 -2.02 -14.29 10.28
C GLY A 80 -2.28 -14.00 11.74
N SER A 81 -3.35 -14.57 12.29
CA SER A 81 -3.63 -14.51 13.72
C SER A 81 -4.18 -15.83 14.21
N TYR A 82 -3.90 -16.12 15.46
CA TYR A 82 -4.38 -17.30 16.13
C TYR A 82 -4.88 -16.92 17.52
N GLU A 83 -6.10 -17.29 17.83
CA GLU A 83 -6.78 -16.93 19.09
C GLU A 83 -7.25 -18.16 19.82
N TRP A 84 -7.07 -18.17 21.13
CA TRP A 84 -7.61 -19.18 22.03
C TRP A 84 -8.44 -18.54 23.14
N GLN A 85 -9.31 -19.32 23.74
CA GLN A 85 -10.14 -18.85 24.83
C GLN A 85 -9.36 -18.93 26.17
N THR A 86 -9.33 -17.82 26.91
CA THR A 86 -8.62 -17.68 28.18
C THR A 86 -9.53 -17.68 29.41
N GLY A 87 -10.86 -17.57 29.22
CA GLY A 87 -11.85 -17.51 30.32
C GLY A 87 -12.13 -18.88 30.98
N ASN A 88 -12.84 -18.83 32.13
CA ASN A 88 -13.16 -20.00 32.93
C ASN A 88 -13.87 -21.11 32.12
N ARG A 89 -13.31 -22.33 32.21
CA ARG A 89 -13.92 -23.51 31.65
C ARG A 89 -15.28 -23.77 32.36
N VAL A 90 -16.35 -23.75 31.58
CA VAL A 90 -17.58 -24.40 32.04
C VAL A 90 -17.31 -25.91 31.95
N ASP A 91 -17.40 -26.58 33.06
CA ASP A 91 -17.21 -28.03 33.15
C ASP A 91 -18.04 -28.76 32.10
N GLY A 92 -17.38 -29.55 31.25
CA GLY A 92 -18.01 -30.33 30.16
C GLY A 92 -17.69 -29.87 28.73
N ALA A 93 -17.08 -28.73 28.50
CA ALA A 93 -16.63 -28.31 27.17
C ALA A 93 -15.17 -28.68 26.93
N SER A 94 -14.94 -29.91 26.53
CA SER A 94 -13.64 -30.33 26.01
C SER A 94 -13.45 -29.79 24.60
N SER A 95 -12.93 -28.62 24.46
CA SER A 95 -12.01 -28.20 23.40
C SER A 95 -11.80 -26.68 23.46
N LEU A 96 -10.58 -26.31 23.57
CA LEU A 96 -10.10 -24.97 23.30
C LEU A 96 -10.78 -24.46 22.00
N MET A 97 -11.60 -23.42 22.11
CA MET A 97 -12.17 -22.76 20.94
C MET A 97 -11.05 -21.97 20.26
N ASN A 98 -10.32 -22.66 19.39
CA ASN A 98 -9.24 -22.05 18.66
C ASN A 98 -9.80 -21.43 17.39
N SER A 99 -9.51 -20.17 17.19
CA SER A 99 -9.84 -19.46 15.96
C SER A 99 -8.54 -19.04 15.27
N TYR A 100 -8.52 -19.10 13.96
CA TYR A 100 -7.43 -18.54 13.19
C TYR A 100 -7.94 -17.72 12.02
N GLU A 101 -7.17 -16.71 11.69
CA GLU A 101 -7.41 -15.87 10.52
C GLU A 101 -6.12 -15.77 9.72
N MET A 102 -6.24 -15.95 8.42
CA MET A 102 -5.14 -15.78 7.47
C MET A 102 -5.64 -14.91 6.33
N GLY A 103 -4.83 -13.95 5.92
CA GLY A 103 -5.16 -13.07 4.80
C GLY A 103 -3.95 -12.81 3.94
N LEU A 104 -4.18 -12.77 2.65
CA LEU A 104 -3.19 -12.38 1.64
C LEU A 104 -3.78 -11.27 0.80
N SER A 105 -3.04 -10.20 0.61
CA SER A 105 -3.42 -9.15 -0.33
C SER A 105 -2.24 -8.74 -1.20
N SER A 106 -2.53 -8.39 -2.44
CA SER A 106 -1.58 -7.85 -3.39
C SER A 106 -2.13 -6.55 -3.96
N THR A 107 -1.30 -5.51 -3.96
CA THR A 107 -1.69 -4.16 -4.39
C THR A 107 -0.69 -3.67 -5.42
N LEU A 108 -1.16 -3.29 -6.59
CA LEU A 108 -0.38 -2.65 -7.65
C LEU A 108 -0.85 -1.22 -7.82
N THR A 109 0.05 -0.27 -7.64
CA THR A 109 -0.23 1.17 -7.85
C THR A 109 0.57 1.69 -9.01
N LEU A 110 -0.12 2.28 -9.97
CA LEU A 110 0.42 2.93 -11.15
C LEU A 110 0.37 4.45 -10.96
N PRO A 111 1.45 5.21 -11.21
CA PRO A 111 1.48 6.66 -11.01
C PRO A 111 0.81 7.44 -12.16
N HIS A 112 -0.16 6.83 -12.83
CA HIS A 112 -0.94 7.41 -13.91
C HIS A 112 -2.35 6.79 -13.97
N LEU A 113 -3.27 7.47 -14.67
CA LEU A 113 -4.59 6.92 -14.94
C LEU A 113 -4.51 5.92 -16.09
N LEU A 114 -4.92 4.69 -15.81
CA LEU A 114 -5.01 3.66 -16.85
C LEU A 114 -6.24 3.87 -17.75
N PHE A 115 -7.32 4.42 -17.19
CA PHE A 115 -8.56 4.62 -17.89
C PHE A 115 -9.39 5.78 -17.26
N PRO A 116 -9.98 6.67 -18.06
CA PRO A 116 -9.81 6.84 -19.51
C PRO A 116 -8.56 7.64 -19.86
N GLY A 117 -7.72 7.12 -20.75
CA GLY A 117 -6.42 7.71 -21.11
C GLY A 117 -6.46 9.13 -21.71
N TYR A 118 -7.62 9.61 -22.16
CA TYR A 118 -7.74 11.00 -22.64
C TYR A 118 -7.76 12.02 -21.49
N LEU A 119 -8.19 11.62 -20.29
CA LEU A 119 -8.18 12.51 -19.11
C LEU A 119 -6.75 12.82 -18.68
N GLU A 120 -5.84 11.88 -18.76
CA GLU A 120 -4.46 12.04 -18.36
C GLU A 120 -3.73 13.13 -19.14
N ARG A 121 -3.98 13.26 -20.44
CA ARG A 121 -3.35 14.31 -21.27
C ARG A 121 -3.68 15.73 -20.83
N ASN A 122 -4.76 15.94 -20.10
CA ASN A 122 -5.25 17.25 -19.68
C ASN A 122 -5.05 17.51 -18.17
N LEU A 123 -4.62 16.52 -17.41
CA LEU A 123 -4.39 16.66 -15.96
C LEU A 123 -3.03 17.31 -15.69
N LYS A 124 -3.06 18.52 -15.11
CA LYS A 124 -1.88 19.20 -14.57
C LYS A 124 -1.44 18.65 -13.21
N TYR A 125 -2.32 17.87 -12.58
CA TYR A 125 -2.17 17.36 -11.24
C TYR A 125 -1.92 15.85 -11.26
N PRO A 126 -1.34 15.32 -10.19
CA PRO A 126 -1.03 13.90 -10.12
C PRO A 126 -2.28 13.04 -10.12
N SER A 127 -2.16 11.89 -10.74
CA SER A 127 -3.17 10.85 -10.80
C SER A 127 -2.53 9.50 -10.49
N SER A 128 -3.33 8.55 -10.04
CA SER A 128 -2.89 7.18 -9.83
C SER A 128 -4.02 6.18 -10.06
N THR A 129 -3.64 4.97 -10.41
CA THR A 129 -4.54 3.83 -10.50
C THR A 129 -4.03 2.74 -9.58
N THR A 130 -4.87 2.27 -8.67
CA THR A 130 -4.53 1.21 -7.73
C THR A 130 -5.41 -0.01 -7.95
N PHE A 131 -4.79 -1.14 -8.21
CA PHE A 131 -5.44 -2.45 -8.25
C PHE A 131 -5.09 -3.21 -6.98
N ARG A 132 -6.11 -3.75 -6.31
CA ARG A 132 -5.94 -4.59 -5.14
C ARG A 132 -6.74 -5.87 -5.30
N ILE A 133 -6.09 -6.99 -5.03
CA ILE A 133 -6.72 -8.29 -4.88
C ILE A 133 -6.44 -8.81 -3.47
N TYR A 134 -7.40 -9.49 -2.88
CA TYR A 134 -7.23 -10.05 -1.54
C TYR A 134 -8.01 -11.33 -1.35
N THR A 135 -7.52 -12.15 -0.45
CA THR A 135 -8.22 -13.32 0.05
C THR A 135 -8.04 -13.39 1.56
N ASP A 136 -9.12 -13.66 2.25
CA ASP A 136 -9.15 -13.81 3.71
C ASP A 136 -9.82 -15.12 4.06
N GLN A 137 -9.17 -15.92 4.88
CA GLN A 137 -9.70 -17.14 5.46
C GLN A 137 -9.82 -16.96 6.95
N MET A 138 -11.02 -17.13 7.47
CA MET A 138 -11.32 -17.12 8.89
C MET A 138 -11.93 -18.47 9.28
N ASN A 139 -11.37 -19.07 10.31
CA ASN A 139 -11.94 -20.26 10.93
C ASN A 139 -12.22 -19.96 12.40
N ARG A 140 -13.49 -20.00 12.77
CA ARG A 140 -13.91 -19.94 14.17
C ARG A 140 -14.40 -21.32 14.58
N ALA A 141 -13.58 -22.00 15.37
CA ALA A 141 -13.86 -23.36 15.82
C ALA A 141 -15.29 -23.48 16.39
N LYS A 142 -16.03 -24.49 15.96
CA LYS A 142 -17.43 -24.79 16.30
C LYS A 142 -18.50 -23.82 15.77
N PHE A 143 -18.14 -22.70 15.15
CA PHE A 143 -19.11 -21.76 14.62
C PHE A 143 -19.17 -21.80 13.10
N PHE A 144 -18.12 -21.36 12.43
CA PHE A 144 -18.10 -21.30 10.97
C PHE A 144 -16.68 -21.21 10.41
N LYS A 145 -16.55 -21.56 9.15
CA LYS A 145 -15.40 -21.27 8.30
C LYS A 145 -15.86 -20.31 7.22
N MET A 146 -15.08 -19.26 6.99
CA MET A 146 -15.35 -18.28 5.95
C MET A 146 -14.10 -18.13 5.10
N LEU A 147 -14.29 -18.17 3.80
CA LEU A 147 -13.30 -17.82 2.81
C LEU A 147 -13.89 -16.66 2.00
N SER A 148 -13.19 -15.55 1.97
CA SER A 148 -13.55 -14.40 1.16
C SER A 148 -12.42 -14.08 0.19
N PHE A 149 -12.77 -13.65 -0.98
CA PHE A 149 -11.85 -13.09 -1.95
C PHE A 149 -12.50 -11.90 -2.62
N GLY A 150 -11.69 -10.95 -3.01
CA GLY A 150 -12.19 -9.76 -3.65
C GLY A 150 -11.10 -9.03 -4.42
N GLY A 151 -11.53 -8.10 -5.23
CA GLY A 151 -10.66 -7.21 -5.96
C GLY A 151 -11.28 -5.84 -6.05
N SER A 152 -10.45 -4.80 -6.06
CA SER A 152 -10.85 -3.43 -6.28
C SER A 152 -9.90 -2.74 -7.25
N ALA A 153 -10.43 -1.80 -8.00
CA ALA A 153 -9.68 -0.89 -8.85
C ALA A 153 -10.06 0.53 -8.46
N THR A 154 -9.11 1.29 -7.95
CA THR A 154 -9.32 2.67 -7.51
C THR A 154 -8.59 3.62 -8.44
N LEU A 155 -9.31 4.63 -8.93
CA LEU A 155 -8.78 5.71 -9.75
C LEU A 155 -8.77 6.98 -8.91
N ASP A 156 -7.58 7.49 -8.63
CA ASP A 156 -7.39 8.74 -7.90
C ASP A 156 -6.84 9.80 -8.84
N PHE A 157 -7.53 10.93 -8.92
CA PHE A 157 -7.08 12.05 -9.73
C PHE A 157 -7.51 13.39 -9.13
N GLN A 158 -6.74 14.40 -9.44
CA GLN A 158 -7.00 15.76 -9.00
C GLN A 158 -7.30 16.62 -10.23
N SER A 159 -8.51 17.19 -10.27
CA SER A 159 -8.95 18.05 -11.39
C SER A 159 -8.57 19.52 -11.20
N SER A 160 -8.38 19.97 -9.96
CA SER A 160 -7.95 21.32 -9.61
C SER A 160 -7.11 21.32 -8.34
N ALA A 161 -6.53 22.46 -7.97
CA ALA A 161 -5.74 22.61 -6.74
C ALA A 161 -6.51 22.22 -5.46
N THR A 162 -7.83 22.29 -5.49
CA THR A 162 -8.73 22.09 -4.35
C THR A 162 -9.65 20.89 -4.48
N SER A 163 -9.68 20.20 -5.64
CA SER A 163 -10.61 19.10 -5.90
C SER A 163 -9.87 17.80 -6.16
N HIS A 164 -10.06 16.83 -5.28
CA HIS A 164 -9.57 15.46 -5.40
C HIS A 164 -10.75 14.51 -5.61
N HIS A 165 -10.61 13.59 -6.55
CA HIS A 165 -11.60 12.59 -6.90
C HIS A 165 -11.02 11.21 -6.72
N SER A 166 -11.78 10.32 -6.09
CA SER A 166 -11.47 8.90 -5.95
C SER A 166 -12.68 8.09 -6.37
N VAL A 167 -12.48 7.18 -7.31
CA VAL A 167 -13.51 6.27 -7.84
C VAL A 167 -13.02 4.84 -7.63
N THR A 168 -13.80 4.06 -6.92
CA THR A 168 -13.50 2.64 -6.65
C THR A 168 -14.56 1.74 -7.25
#